data_6545a5a3fcc7799a08e8f6eacedbd4f2
#
_entry.id   6545a5a3fcc7799a08e8f6eacedbd4f2
#
_cell.length_a   1.000
_cell.length_b   1.000
_cell.length_c   1.000
_cell.angle_alpha   90.00
_cell.angle_beta   90.00
_cell.angle_gamma   90.00
#
_symmetry.space_group_name_H-M   'P 1'
#
loop_
_entity.id
_entity.type
_entity.pdbx_description
1 polymer ?
#
loop_
_entity_poly.entity_id
_entity_poly.type
_entity_poly.pdbx_seq_one_letter_code
_entity_poly.pdbx_strand_id
1 'polypeptide(L)'
;VSTHLTYAEALIVGAFQGVTELFPVSSLGHSVLVPALIGGRWASDLNVSAPESPYLAFIVGLHVATAAALLAFFWRDWLRIVGGFFSSLRHREIQTPAQRLAWLIVLATIPVGLSGLALEHLFRTTLGRPIPAASFLIINGAVLYAGEVTRRRRAIATPVCAGSTRHGSDPTTNTAADTVDERLARLPVAHGVLIGCAQILALLPGISRSGVTMVAGLWRGLSHEDAARFSFLLATPIILAAGCLKIPDLFGPLGDGIHSQVLAGSAASFICAYLSVRYLTRYFETRTLTPFAIYCVVAGGASLAWLLLH
;
A
#
# COMPACT_ATOMS: atom_id res chain seq x y z
N VAL A 1 -33.50 -1.19 4.14
CA VAL A 1 -33.03 -2.24 3.21
C VAL A 1 -31.97 -3.02 3.95
N SER A 2 -32.29 -4.23 4.42
CA SER A 2 -31.31 -5.11 5.08
C SER A 2 -30.29 -5.54 4.05
N THR A 3 -29.11 -4.96 4.13
CA THR A 3 -27.95 -5.40 3.33
C THR A 3 -27.54 -6.79 3.82
N HIS A 4 -27.81 -7.81 3.05
CA HIS A 4 -27.44 -9.18 3.36
C HIS A 4 -26.04 -9.48 2.81
N LEU A 5 -24.98 -8.97 3.48
CA LEU A 5 -23.62 -9.43 3.18
C LEU A 5 -23.54 -10.93 3.54
N THR A 6 -23.34 -11.77 2.55
CA THR A 6 -23.18 -13.22 2.77
C THR A 6 -21.76 -13.54 3.22
N TYR A 7 -21.57 -14.69 3.90
CA TYR A 7 -20.23 -15.17 4.26
C TYR A 7 -19.35 -15.43 3.03
N ALA A 8 -19.92 -15.89 1.92
CA ALA A 8 -19.19 -16.10 0.68
C ALA A 8 -18.64 -14.78 0.13
N GLU A 9 -19.47 -13.73 0.07
CA GLU A 9 -19.04 -12.39 -0.32
C GLU A 9 -17.95 -11.85 0.62
N ALA A 10 -18.15 -11.99 1.92
CA ALA A 10 -17.18 -11.53 2.92
C ALA A 10 -15.82 -12.22 2.77
N LEU A 11 -15.78 -13.53 2.58
CA LEU A 11 -14.54 -14.29 2.40
C LEU A 11 -13.85 -13.94 1.07
N ILE A 12 -14.61 -13.85 -0.02
CA ILE A 12 -14.05 -13.53 -1.34
C ILE A 12 -13.49 -12.11 -1.34
N VAL A 13 -14.27 -11.12 -0.88
CA VAL A 13 -13.83 -9.73 -0.83
C VAL A 13 -12.66 -9.57 0.15
N GLY A 14 -12.71 -10.27 1.30
CA GLY A 14 -11.62 -10.25 2.28
C GLY A 14 -10.31 -10.80 1.70
N ALA A 15 -10.36 -11.96 1.07
CA ALA A 15 -9.18 -12.55 0.42
C ALA A 15 -8.63 -11.63 -0.69
N PHE A 16 -9.52 -11.09 -1.50
CA PHE A 16 -9.16 -10.19 -2.58
C PHE A 16 -8.53 -8.88 -2.07
N GLN A 17 -9.10 -8.29 -1.00
CA GLN A 17 -8.55 -7.13 -0.32
C GLN A 17 -7.12 -7.40 0.20
N GLY A 18 -6.93 -8.52 0.90
CA GLY A 18 -5.61 -8.89 1.43
C GLY A 18 -4.53 -9.04 0.36
N VAL A 19 -4.91 -9.47 -0.84
CA VAL A 19 -3.99 -9.50 -2.00
C VAL A 19 -3.79 -8.10 -2.56
N THR A 20 -4.86 -7.44 -3.00
CA THR A 20 -4.78 -6.21 -3.80
C THR A 20 -4.27 -5.01 -3.02
N GLU A 21 -4.36 -5.00 -1.69
CA GLU A 21 -3.84 -3.92 -0.84
C GLU A 21 -2.32 -3.81 -0.90
N LEU A 22 -1.62 -4.93 -0.97
CA LEU A 22 -0.16 -4.97 -0.96
C LEU A 22 0.45 -5.01 -2.35
N PHE A 23 -0.23 -5.67 -3.28
CA PHE A 23 0.15 -5.65 -4.68
C PHE A 23 -0.01 -4.24 -5.27
N PRO A 24 0.87 -3.80 -6.18
CA PRO A 24 0.79 -2.45 -6.74
C PRO A 24 -0.33 -2.29 -7.78
N VAL A 25 -1.55 -2.78 -7.46
CA VAL A 25 -2.69 -2.88 -8.40
C VAL A 25 -3.96 -2.13 -7.95
N SER A 26 -3.94 -1.45 -6.80
CA SER A 26 -5.05 -0.69 -6.21
C SER A 26 -6.23 -1.53 -5.68
N SER A 27 -6.27 -1.74 -4.37
CA SER A 27 -7.40 -2.40 -3.69
C SER A 27 -8.71 -1.62 -3.83
N LEU A 28 -8.67 -0.29 -3.62
CA LEU A 28 -9.85 0.56 -3.72
C LEU A 28 -10.44 0.56 -5.14
N GLY A 29 -9.59 0.58 -6.18
CA GLY A 29 -10.03 0.48 -7.57
C GLY A 29 -10.80 -0.81 -7.81
N HIS A 30 -10.29 -1.93 -7.32
CA HIS A 30 -10.93 -3.23 -7.47
C HIS A 30 -12.19 -3.37 -6.63
N SER A 31 -12.25 -2.79 -5.43
CA SER A 31 -13.46 -2.77 -4.59
C SER A 31 -14.62 -2.00 -5.24
N VAL A 32 -14.32 -1.07 -6.17
CA VAL A 32 -15.31 -0.38 -6.99
C VAL A 32 -15.64 -1.18 -8.26
N LEU A 33 -14.62 -1.67 -8.96
CA LEU A 33 -14.78 -2.29 -10.29
C LEU A 33 -15.40 -3.68 -10.23
N VAL A 34 -14.96 -4.53 -9.29
CA VAL A 34 -15.41 -5.94 -9.24
C VAL A 34 -16.92 -6.04 -9.02
N PRO A 35 -17.54 -5.35 -8.03
CA PRO A 35 -18.99 -5.36 -7.89
C PRO A 35 -19.72 -4.80 -9.11
N ALA A 36 -19.20 -3.73 -9.72
CA ALA A 36 -19.81 -3.11 -10.89
C ALA A 36 -19.81 -4.03 -12.13
N LEU A 37 -18.73 -4.81 -12.31
CA LEU A 37 -18.59 -5.76 -13.43
C LEU A 37 -19.44 -7.04 -13.24
N ILE A 38 -19.57 -7.50 -12.00
CA ILE A 38 -20.43 -8.68 -11.69
C ILE A 38 -21.91 -8.30 -11.84
N GLY A 39 -22.27 -7.07 -11.46
CA GLY A 39 -23.65 -6.59 -11.52
C GLY A 39 -24.57 -7.23 -10.48
N GLY A 40 -25.90 -7.09 -10.69
CA GLY A 40 -26.91 -7.70 -9.84
C GLY A 40 -26.78 -7.31 -8.35
N ARG A 41 -26.91 -8.29 -7.46
CA ARG A 41 -26.81 -8.07 -6.01
C ARG A 41 -25.44 -7.55 -5.56
N TRP A 42 -24.35 -7.97 -6.20
CA TRP A 42 -23.01 -7.49 -5.87
C TRP A 42 -22.85 -5.99 -6.07
N ALA A 43 -23.44 -5.45 -7.14
CA ALA A 43 -23.40 -4.01 -7.41
C ALA A 43 -24.22 -3.19 -6.40
N SER A 44 -25.31 -3.75 -5.87
CA SER A 44 -26.15 -3.08 -4.87
C SER A 44 -25.58 -3.17 -3.46
N ASP A 45 -25.14 -4.37 -3.07
CA ASP A 45 -24.78 -4.67 -1.69
C ASP A 45 -23.33 -4.22 -1.37
N LEU A 46 -22.45 -4.19 -2.38
CA LEU A 46 -21.03 -3.84 -2.26
C LEU A 46 -20.70 -2.45 -2.84
N ASN A 47 -21.59 -1.48 -2.65
CA ASN A 47 -21.40 -0.12 -3.15
C ASN A 47 -20.63 0.75 -2.13
N VAL A 48 -19.35 1.05 -2.44
CA VAL A 48 -18.46 1.90 -1.61
C VAL A 48 -18.87 3.37 -1.63
N SER A 49 -19.54 3.82 -2.71
CA SER A 49 -19.86 5.24 -2.93
C SER A 49 -21.16 5.67 -2.24
N ALA A 50 -21.96 4.72 -1.75
CA ALA A 50 -23.20 5.04 -1.05
C ALA A 50 -22.89 5.70 0.31
N PRO A 51 -23.56 6.81 0.67
CA PRO A 51 -23.52 7.35 2.01
C PRO A 51 -24.04 6.28 2.99
N GLU A 52 -23.38 6.14 4.14
CA GLU A 52 -23.80 5.20 5.20
C GLU A 52 -23.91 3.72 4.72
N SER A 53 -22.98 3.30 3.86
CA SER A 53 -22.94 1.91 3.39
C SER A 53 -22.35 0.98 4.46
N PRO A 54 -23.06 -0.10 4.89
CA PRO A 54 -22.50 -1.17 5.71
C PRO A 54 -21.26 -1.80 5.08
N TYR A 55 -21.17 -1.81 3.76
CA TYR A 55 -19.99 -2.25 3.03
C TYR A 55 -18.75 -1.40 3.31
N LEU A 56 -18.91 -0.09 3.55
CA LEU A 56 -17.82 0.77 3.95
C LEU A 56 -17.24 0.34 5.31
N ALA A 57 -18.10 0.08 6.29
CA ALA A 57 -17.70 -0.44 7.60
C ALA A 57 -16.98 -1.79 7.48
N PHE A 58 -17.49 -2.68 6.63
CA PHE A 58 -16.85 -3.95 6.31
C PHE A 58 -15.44 -3.77 5.74
N ILE A 59 -15.26 -2.93 4.72
CA ILE A 59 -13.95 -2.63 4.09
C ILE A 59 -12.95 -2.09 5.13
N VAL A 60 -13.39 -1.28 6.08
CA VAL A 60 -12.52 -0.80 7.17
C VAL A 60 -11.96 -1.95 8.00
N GLY A 61 -12.81 -2.93 8.36
CA GLY A 61 -12.36 -4.13 9.06
C GLY A 61 -11.28 -4.89 8.28
N LEU A 62 -11.45 -5.01 6.97
CA LEU A 62 -10.48 -5.66 6.08
C LEU A 62 -9.13 -4.91 6.05
N HIS A 63 -9.15 -3.58 6.02
CA HIS A 63 -7.92 -2.77 6.05
C HIS A 63 -7.19 -2.95 7.38
N VAL A 64 -7.90 -2.92 8.50
CA VAL A 64 -7.29 -3.18 9.83
C VAL A 64 -6.64 -4.56 9.89
N ALA A 65 -7.32 -5.58 9.34
CA ALA A 65 -6.77 -6.94 9.25
C ALA A 65 -5.49 -7.00 8.38
N THR A 66 -5.46 -6.26 7.26
CA THR A 66 -4.26 -6.15 6.42
C THR A 66 -3.12 -5.45 7.17
N ALA A 67 -3.40 -4.38 7.92
CA ALA A 67 -2.39 -3.71 8.74
C ALA A 67 -1.86 -4.63 9.86
N ALA A 68 -2.74 -5.41 10.48
CA ALA A 68 -2.34 -6.41 11.46
C ALA A 68 -1.43 -7.50 10.86
N ALA A 69 -1.68 -7.92 9.61
CA ALA A 69 -0.82 -8.85 8.88
C ALA A 69 0.58 -8.25 8.63
N LEU A 70 0.66 -6.97 8.25
CA LEU A 70 1.94 -6.27 8.10
C LEU A 70 2.69 -6.15 9.43
N LEU A 71 1.98 -5.82 10.52
CA LEU A 71 2.56 -5.80 11.87
C LEU A 71 3.07 -7.18 12.27
N ALA A 72 2.31 -8.24 12.00
CA ALA A 72 2.71 -9.61 12.31
C ALA A 72 3.92 -10.06 11.49
N PHE A 73 4.00 -9.67 10.21
CA PHE A 73 5.13 -10.00 9.35
C PHE A 73 6.40 -9.25 9.74
N PHE A 74 6.30 -7.93 9.98
CA PHE A 74 7.41 -7.05 10.34
C PHE A 74 7.50 -6.79 11.86
N TRP A 75 7.01 -7.70 12.72
CA TRP A 75 6.88 -7.44 14.15
C TRP A 75 8.19 -7.08 14.87
N ARG A 76 9.31 -7.75 14.49
CA ARG A 76 10.64 -7.44 15.05
C ARG A 76 11.13 -6.06 14.62
N ASP A 77 10.85 -5.68 13.39
CA ASP A 77 11.21 -4.37 12.84
C ASP A 77 10.40 -3.29 13.54
N TRP A 78 9.09 -3.52 13.72
CA TRP A 78 8.23 -2.59 14.45
C TRP A 78 8.65 -2.41 15.90
N LEU A 79 9.04 -3.46 16.60
CA LEU A 79 9.58 -3.33 17.96
C LEU A 79 10.84 -2.45 17.99
N ARG A 80 11.75 -2.60 17.02
CA ARG A 80 12.97 -1.78 16.92
C ARG A 80 12.63 -0.33 16.55
N ILE A 81 11.74 -0.10 15.59
CA ILE A 81 11.32 1.22 15.13
C ILE A 81 10.61 1.99 16.24
N VAL A 82 9.62 1.36 16.91
CA VAL A 82 8.87 1.97 18.01
C VAL A 82 9.78 2.22 19.22
N GLY A 83 10.62 1.25 19.58
CA GLY A 83 11.61 1.42 20.65
C GLY A 83 12.60 2.55 20.32
N GLY A 84 13.05 2.64 19.08
CA GLY A 84 13.89 3.74 18.59
C GLY A 84 13.19 5.10 18.69
N PHE A 85 11.92 5.17 18.31
CA PHE A 85 11.12 6.41 18.43
C PHE A 85 11.07 6.91 19.88
N PHE A 86 10.64 6.08 20.82
CA PHE A 86 10.57 6.46 22.24
C PHE A 86 11.94 6.76 22.84
N SER A 87 12.99 6.00 22.47
CA SER A 87 14.36 6.28 22.88
C SER A 87 14.82 7.64 22.41
N SER A 88 14.55 8.03 21.15
CA SER A 88 14.92 9.34 20.61
C SER A 88 14.21 10.50 21.34
N LEU A 89 12.94 10.32 21.71
CA LEU A 89 12.18 11.30 22.48
C LEU A 89 12.74 11.48 23.89
N ARG A 90 13.10 10.36 24.54
CA ARG A 90 13.66 10.35 25.90
C ARG A 90 15.03 11.03 25.97
N HIS A 91 15.91 10.71 25.02
CA HIS A 91 17.29 11.24 25.01
C HIS A 91 17.42 12.53 24.19
N ARG A 92 16.36 12.94 23.46
CA ARG A 92 16.33 14.11 22.56
C ARG A 92 17.44 14.08 21.48
N GLU A 93 17.83 12.89 21.05
CA GLU A 93 18.90 12.67 20.08
C GLU A 93 18.50 11.57 19.08
N ILE A 94 19.03 11.67 17.85
CA ILE A 94 18.85 10.69 16.79
C ILE A 94 20.23 10.13 16.43
N GLN A 95 20.61 9.03 17.07
CA GLN A 95 21.93 8.42 16.91
C GLN A 95 21.89 7.10 16.14
N THR A 96 20.79 6.34 16.24
CA THR A 96 20.69 5.01 15.66
C THR A 96 19.88 4.98 14.37
N PRO A 97 20.15 4.01 13.45
CA PRO A 97 19.34 3.80 12.25
C PRO A 97 17.85 3.60 12.54
N ALA A 98 17.50 2.87 13.62
CA ALA A 98 16.12 2.65 14.01
C ALA A 98 15.39 3.94 14.42
N GLN A 99 16.07 4.83 15.16
CA GLN A 99 15.54 6.15 15.53
C GLN A 99 15.29 7.01 14.29
N ARG A 100 16.25 7.02 13.36
CA ARG A 100 16.15 7.80 12.13
C ARG A 100 15.04 7.26 11.22
N LEU A 101 14.91 5.94 11.07
CA LEU A 101 13.85 5.31 10.30
C LEU A 101 12.48 5.58 10.90
N ALA A 102 12.34 5.56 12.23
CA ALA A 102 11.10 5.89 12.93
C ALA A 102 10.62 7.31 12.58
N TRP A 103 11.48 8.32 12.70
CA TRP A 103 11.15 9.69 12.35
C TRP A 103 10.86 9.87 10.86
N LEU A 104 11.59 9.15 10.00
CA LEU A 104 11.34 9.16 8.56
C LEU A 104 9.93 8.67 8.24
N ILE A 105 9.49 7.56 8.86
CA ILE A 105 8.14 7.01 8.68
C ILE A 105 7.09 8.00 9.20
N VAL A 106 7.28 8.57 10.40
CA VAL A 106 6.34 9.56 10.97
C VAL A 106 6.19 10.75 10.03
N LEU A 107 7.30 11.39 9.64
CA LEU A 107 7.28 12.57 8.79
C LEU A 107 6.72 12.28 7.39
N ALA A 108 7.02 11.11 6.83
CA ALA A 108 6.49 10.69 5.53
C ALA A 108 4.99 10.36 5.56
N THR A 109 4.43 10.02 6.73
CA THR A 109 3.01 9.71 6.90
C THR A 109 2.14 10.97 7.06
N ILE A 110 2.70 12.06 7.60
CA ILE A 110 1.94 13.30 7.87
C ILE A 110 1.23 13.85 6.62
N PRO A 111 1.89 14.03 5.45
CA PRO A 111 1.25 14.64 4.29
C PRO A 111 0.02 13.85 3.82
N VAL A 112 0.13 12.52 3.73
CA VAL A 112 -0.99 11.68 3.28
C VAL A 112 -2.08 11.61 4.34
N GLY A 113 -1.75 11.60 5.63
CA GLY A 113 -2.72 11.63 6.72
C GLY A 113 -3.57 12.89 6.68
N LEU A 114 -2.95 14.06 6.57
CA LEU A 114 -3.64 15.35 6.46
C LEU A 114 -4.48 15.44 5.17
N SER A 115 -3.94 15.00 4.04
CA SER A 115 -4.66 14.97 2.77
C SER A 115 -5.84 14.01 2.80
N GLY A 116 -5.68 12.84 3.44
CA GLY A 116 -6.76 11.87 3.62
C GLY A 116 -7.92 12.46 4.40
N LEU A 117 -7.64 13.07 5.56
CA LEU A 117 -8.67 13.73 6.38
C LEU A 117 -9.39 14.85 5.62
N ALA A 118 -8.68 15.64 4.80
CA ALA A 118 -9.26 16.77 4.10
C ALA A 118 -10.02 16.38 2.81
N LEU A 119 -9.58 15.35 2.10
CA LEU A 119 -9.98 15.07 0.73
C LEU A 119 -10.71 13.73 0.54
N GLU A 120 -10.70 12.82 1.55
CA GLU A 120 -11.30 11.48 1.44
C GLU A 120 -12.76 11.56 0.99
N HIS A 121 -13.56 12.41 1.64
CA HIS A 121 -14.97 12.55 1.31
C HIS A 121 -15.19 13.00 -0.13
N LEU A 122 -14.43 14.00 -0.60
CA LEU A 122 -14.51 14.49 -1.97
C LEU A 122 -14.15 13.41 -2.98
N PHE A 123 -13.03 12.73 -2.78
CA PHE A 123 -12.60 11.71 -3.73
C PHE A 123 -13.50 10.47 -3.74
N ARG A 124 -14.00 10.06 -2.58
CA ARG A 124 -14.92 8.94 -2.48
C ARG A 124 -16.25 9.21 -3.18
N THR A 125 -16.87 10.36 -2.95
CA THR A 125 -18.18 10.68 -3.50
C THR A 125 -18.15 11.04 -4.98
N THR A 126 -17.10 11.71 -5.42
CA THR A 126 -17.00 12.21 -6.81
C THR A 126 -16.31 11.21 -7.74
N LEU A 127 -15.21 10.59 -7.28
CA LEU A 127 -14.35 9.74 -8.11
C LEU A 127 -14.48 8.25 -7.79
N GLY A 128 -15.19 7.86 -6.71
CA GLY A 128 -15.43 6.48 -6.31
C GLY A 128 -16.40 5.72 -7.23
N ARG A 129 -16.46 6.08 -8.52
CA ARG A 129 -17.32 5.49 -9.55
C ARG A 129 -16.53 4.55 -10.46
N PRO A 130 -17.18 3.56 -11.12
CA PRO A 130 -16.48 2.54 -11.92
C PRO A 130 -15.64 3.11 -13.06
N ILE A 131 -16.15 4.08 -13.85
CA ILE A 131 -15.41 4.66 -14.98
C ILE A 131 -14.15 5.41 -14.55
N PRO A 132 -14.18 6.35 -13.57
CA PRO A 132 -12.97 6.92 -12.99
C PRO A 132 -11.99 5.87 -12.45
N ALA A 133 -12.49 4.85 -11.73
CA ALA A 133 -11.65 3.81 -11.15
C ALA A 133 -10.89 3.00 -12.22
N ALA A 134 -11.57 2.63 -13.31
CA ALA A 134 -10.97 1.96 -14.46
C ALA A 134 -9.90 2.85 -15.14
N SER A 135 -10.23 4.13 -15.34
CA SER A 135 -9.30 5.09 -15.93
C SER A 135 -8.05 5.31 -15.08
N PHE A 136 -8.20 5.46 -13.77
CA PHE A 136 -7.07 5.59 -12.85
C PHE A 136 -6.27 4.29 -12.73
N LEU A 137 -6.89 3.12 -12.89
CA LEU A 137 -6.17 1.85 -12.92
C LEU A 137 -5.24 1.76 -14.15
N ILE A 138 -5.68 2.25 -15.32
CA ILE A 138 -4.83 2.37 -16.51
C ILE A 138 -3.67 3.33 -16.24
N ILE A 139 -3.96 4.50 -15.63
CA ILE A 139 -2.94 5.49 -15.26
C ILE A 139 -1.94 4.89 -14.27
N ASN A 140 -2.41 4.11 -13.28
CA ASN A 140 -1.54 3.39 -12.36
C ASN A 140 -0.56 2.48 -13.11
N GLY A 141 -1.04 1.72 -14.09
CA GLY A 141 -0.18 0.89 -14.94
C GLY A 141 0.87 1.70 -15.70
N ALA A 142 0.48 2.85 -16.25
CA ALA A 142 1.41 3.77 -16.92
C ALA A 142 2.47 4.34 -15.95
N VAL A 143 2.08 4.70 -14.73
CA VAL A 143 3.00 5.19 -13.67
C VAL A 143 4.00 4.11 -13.28
N LEU A 144 3.54 2.87 -13.05
CA LEU A 144 4.42 1.73 -12.73
C LEU A 144 5.44 1.49 -13.86
N TYR A 145 4.99 1.50 -15.11
CA TYR A 145 5.84 1.32 -16.27
C TYR A 145 6.85 2.45 -16.43
N ALA A 146 6.42 3.71 -16.28
CA ALA A 146 7.29 4.87 -16.32
C ALA A 146 8.37 4.83 -15.24
N GLY A 147 8.02 4.38 -14.02
CA GLY A 147 8.97 4.14 -12.93
C GLY A 147 10.07 3.17 -13.34
N GLU A 148 9.71 2.06 -13.95
CA GLU A 148 10.64 1.03 -14.39
C GLU A 148 11.55 1.50 -15.54
N VAL A 149 10.98 2.17 -16.54
CA VAL A 149 11.74 2.71 -17.69
C VAL A 149 12.76 3.74 -17.22
N THR A 150 12.33 4.66 -16.35
CA THR A 150 13.22 5.72 -15.82
C THR A 150 14.39 5.11 -15.02
N ARG A 151 14.12 4.11 -14.21
CA ARG A 151 15.15 3.39 -13.47
C ARG A 151 16.16 2.73 -14.41
N ARG A 152 15.68 2.01 -15.44
CA ARG A 152 16.56 1.35 -16.42
C ARG A 152 17.43 2.36 -17.16
N ARG A 153 16.88 3.50 -17.57
CA ARG A 153 17.65 4.56 -18.24
C ARG A 153 18.76 5.12 -17.35
N ARG A 154 18.50 5.33 -16.06
CA ARG A 154 19.51 5.79 -15.10
C ARG A 154 20.62 4.77 -14.90
N ALA A 155 20.28 3.48 -14.80
CA ALA A 155 21.27 2.41 -14.68
C ALA A 155 22.23 2.33 -15.88
N ILE A 156 21.73 2.63 -17.09
CA ILE A 156 22.54 2.68 -18.31
C ILE A 156 23.39 3.96 -18.36
N ALA A 157 22.86 5.09 -17.89
CA ALA A 157 23.51 6.40 -17.95
C ALA A 157 24.64 6.57 -16.91
N THR A 158 24.71 5.70 -15.90
CA THR A 158 25.82 5.65 -14.95
C THR A 158 26.78 4.55 -15.41
N PRO A 159 27.85 4.85 -16.19
CA PRO A 159 28.85 3.85 -16.52
C PRO A 159 29.44 3.36 -15.20
N VAL A 160 29.40 2.08 -14.96
CA VAL A 160 30.27 1.46 -13.98
C VAL A 160 31.68 1.82 -14.45
N CYS A 161 32.34 2.74 -13.75
CA CYS A 161 33.77 2.89 -13.86
C CYS A 161 34.41 1.56 -13.45
N ALA A 162 34.53 0.64 -14.41
CA ALA A 162 35.37 -0.51 -14.32
C ALA A 162 36.83 -0.01 -14.26
N GLY A 163 37.29 0.34 -13.07
CA GLY A 163 38.61 0.92 -12.92
C GLY A 163 38.94 1.42 -11.52
N SER A 164 38.28 0.89 -10.49
CA SER A 164 38.86 0.99 -9.14
C SER A 164 39.53 -0.35 -8.82
N THR A 165 40.82 -0.43 -9.11
CA THR A 165 41.73 -1.44 -8.59
C THR A 165 41.43 -1.64 -7.11
N ARG A 166 41.04 -2.88 -6.78
CA ARG A 166 40.99 -3.35 -5.40
C ARG A 166 42.40 -3.14 -4.80
N HIS A 167 42.58 -2.02 -4.13
CA HIS A 167 43.68 -1.87 -3.21
C HIS A 167 43.28 -2.62 -1.93
N GLY A 168 44.08 -3.61 -1.59
CA GLY A 168 44.16 -4.44 -0.42
C GLY A 168 43.16 -4.13 0.70
N SER A 169 41.98 -4.75 0.66
CA SER A 169 41.14 -4.84 1.82
C SER A 169 41.61 -6.01 2.67
N ASP A 170 42.05 -5.67 3.87
CA ASP A 170 42.34 -6.57 4.97
C ASP A 170 41.19 -7.60 5.13
N PRO A 171 41.49 -8.92 5.13
CA PRO A 171 40.45 -9.95 5.21
C PRO A 171 39.71 -10.01 6.56
N THR A 172 39.99 -9.15 7.50
CA THR A 172 39.45 -9.15 8.87
C THR A 172 38.30 -8.18 9.12
N THR A 173 37.96 -7.29 8.18
CA THR A 173 36.73 -6.52 8.29
C THR A 173 35.57 -7.28 7.60
N ASN A 174 34.87 -8.11 8.37
CA ASN A 174 33.51 -8.52 8.06
C ASN A 174 32.65 -7.24 7.94
N THR A 175 32.60 -6.65 6.76
CA THR A 175 31.53 -5.71 6.39
C THR A 175 30.26 -6.53 6.33
N ALA A 176 29.58 -6.66 7.49
CA ALA A 176 28.24 -7.17 7.54
C ALA A 176 27.43 -6.41 6.48
N ALA A 177 26.84 -7.12 5.52
CA ALA A 177 26.03 -6.50 4.49
C ALA A 177 24.98 -5.63 5.20
N ASP A 178 24.97 -4.32 4.88
CA ASP A 178 24.02 -3.36 5.46
C ASP A 178 22.60 -3.93 5.39
N THR A 179 21.91 -3.96 6.50
CA THR A 179 20.52 -4.38 6.51
C THR A 179 19.67 -3.40 5.70
N VAL A 180 18.52 -3.85 5.15
CA VAL A 180 17.61 -2.97 4.42
C VAL A 180 17.22 -1.74 5.25
N ASP A 181 17.02 -1.92 6.55
CA ASP A 181 16.65 -0.84 7.48
C ASP A 181 17.77 0.20 7.62
N GLU A 182 19.04 -0.21 7.61
CA GLU A 182 20.18 0.71 7.62
C GLU A 182 20.27 1.50 6.31
N ARG A 183 20.04 0.84 5.16
CA ARG A 183 19.97 1.53 3.86
C ARG A 183 18.84 2.56 3.83
N LEU A 184 17.65 2.20 4.32
CA LEU A 184 16.50 3.11 4.42
C LEU A 184 16.76 4.27 5.39
N ALA A 185 17.42 4.01 6.53
CA ALA A 185 17.75 5.05 7.49
C ALA A 185 18.75 6.10 6.94
N ARG A 186 19.54 5.76 5.91
CA ARG A 186 20.42 6.71 5.23
C ARG A 186 19.69 7.63 4.25
N LEU A 187 18.41 7.36 3.96
CA LEU A 187 17.64 8.21 3.05
C LEU A 187 17.54 9.64 3.60
N PRO A 188 17.80 10.68 2.80
CA PRO A 188 17.55 12.06 3.20
C PRO A 188 16.07 12.25 3.58
N VAL A 189 15.79 12.97 4.67
CA VAL A 189 14.42 13.18 5.17
C VAL A 189 13.51 13.74 4.08
N ALA A 190 14.00 14.71 3.29
CA ALA A 190 13.25 15.28 2.17
C ALA A 190 12.83 14.21 1.13
N HIS A 191 13.69 13.24 0.85
CA HIS A 191 13.36 12.12 -0.05
C HIS A 191 12.28 11.22 0.56
N GLY A 192 12.41 10.87 1.85
CA GLY A 192 11.39 10.09 2.55
C GLY A 192 10.03 10.77 2.56
N VAL A 193 9.99 12.08 2.86
CA VAL A 193 8.75 12.87 2.82
C VAL A 193 8.16 12.93 1.42
N LEU A 194 8.98 13.13 0.37
CA LEU A 194 8.49 13.11 -1.01
C LEU A 194 7.92 11.74 -1.43
N ILE A 195 8.52 10.64 -0.99
CA ILE A 195 7.97 9.31 -1.17
C ILE A 195 6.62 9.18 -0.41
N GLY A 196 6.56 9.72 0.80
CA GLY A 196 5.31 9.81 1.58
C GLY A 196 4.22 10.62 0.87
N CYS A 197 4.56 11.78 0.30
CA CYS A 197 3.63 12.60 -0.49
C CYS A 197 3.06 11.88 -1.70
N ALA A 198 3.80 10.98 -2.32
CA ALA A 198 3.29 10.18 -3.44
C ALA A 198 2.05 9.36 -3.05
N GLN A 199 1.89 9.00 -1.77
CA GLN A 199 0.71 8.29 -1.27
C GLN A 199 -0.59 9.10 -1.42
N ILE A 200 -0.52 10.43 -1.53
CA ILE A 200 -1.70 11.28 -1.73
C ILE A 200 -2.41 10.92 -3.04
N LEU A 201 -1.67 10.52 -4.07
CA LEU A 201 -2.24 10.06 -5.33
C LEU A 201 -3.10 8.81 -5.16
N ALA A 202 -2.85 8.00 -4.15
CA ALA A 202 -3.61 6.78 -3.87
C ALA A 202 -4.99 7.03 -3.24
N LEU A 203 -5.32 8.28 -2.91
CA LEU A 203 -6.71 8.67 -2.58
C LEU A 203 -7.61 8.57 -3.82
N LEU A 204 -7.06 8.56 -5.03
CA LEU A 204 -7.77 8.33 -6.28
C LEU A 204 -8.05 6.82 -6.44
N PRO A 205 -9.33 6.39 -6.55
CA PRO A 205 -9.67 4.98 -6.71
C PRO A 205 -9.11 4.46 -8.06
N GLY A 206 -8.27 3.43 -8.01
CA GLY A 206 -7.55 2.92 -9.17
C GLY A 206 -6.04 3.18 -9.12
N ILE A 207 -5.59 4.18 -8.35
CA ILE A 207 -4.16 4.36 -8.08
C ILE A 207 -3.75 3.50 -6.87
N SER A 208 -2.65 2.78 -7.01
CA SER A 208 -2.12 1.92 -5.95
C SER A 208 -1.18 2.69 -5.04
N ARG A 209 -1.45 2.68 -3.73
CA ARG A 209 -0.59 3.29 -2.72
C ARG A 209 0.81 2.64 -2.71
N SER A 210 0.87 1.32 -2.66
CA SER A 210 2.14 0.59 -2.74
C SER A 210 2.86 0.89 -4.06
N GLY A 211 2.14 0.95 -5.18
CA GLY A 211 2.70 1.25 -6.50
C GLY A 211 3.35 2.62 -6.59
N VAL A 212 2.62 3.70 -6.25
CA VAL A 212 3.17 5.07 -6.34
C VAL A 212 4.30 5.30 -5.35
N THR A 213 4.22 4.71 -4.16
CA THR A 213 5.29 4.78 -3.15
C THR A 213 6.55 4.11 -3.65
N MET A 214 6.44 2.90 -4.23
CA MET A 214 7.57 2.19 -4.83
C MET A 214 8.17 2.97 -5.99
N VAL A 215 7.37 3.48 -6.92
CA VAL A 215 7.85 4.31 -8.05
C VAL A 215 8.59 5.54 -7.56
N ALA A 216 8.03 6.25 -6.57
CA ALA A 216 8.71 7.40 -5.96
C ALA A 216 10.05 6.99 -5.32
N GLY A 217 10.11 5.83 -4.65
CA GLY A 217 11.35 5.27 -4.11
C GLY A 217 12.40 4.96 -5.19
N LEU A 218 11.99 4.30 -6.28
CA LEU A 218 12.86 4.02 -7.43
C LEU A 218 13.40 5.31 -8.06
N TRP A 219 12.58 6.36 -8.15
CA TRP A 219 13.03 7.66 -8.63
C TRP A 219 14.02 8.35 -7.69
N ARG A 220 14.04 7.97 -6.42
CA ARG A 220 15.01 8.44 -5.42
C ARG A 220 16.22 7.54 -5.28
N GLY A 221 16.36 6.52 -6.13
CA GLY A 221 17.52 5.63 -6.19
C GLY A 221 17.43 4.40 -5.29
N LEU A 222 16.27 4.12 -4.68
CA LEU A 222 16.06 2.87 -3.95
C LEU A 222 16.07 1.67 -4.92
N SER A 223 16.51 0.52 -4.42
CA SER A 223 16.27 -0.77 -5.08
C SER A 223 14.78 -1.13 -5.06
N HIS A 224 14.35 -2.13 -5.83
CA HIS A 224 12.98 -2.63 -5.74
C HIS A 224 12.67 -3.20 -4.35
N GLU A 225 13.62 -3.92 -3.76
CA GLU A 225 13.53 -4.46 -2.41
C GLU A 225 13.33 -3.35 -1.37
N ASP A 226 14.20 -2.33 -1.38
CA ASP A 226 14.14 -1.21 -0.43
C ASP A 226 12.85 -0.39 -0.62
N ALA A 227 12.44 -0.15 -1.87
CA ALA A 227 11.22 0.59 -2.18
C ALA A 227 9.95 -0.17 -1.73
N ALA A 228 9.91 -1.49 -1.94
CA ALA A 228 8.81 -2.32 -1.48
C ALA A 228 8.73 -2.34 0.05
N ARG A 229 9.86 -2.59 0.73
CA ARG A 229 9.92 -2.60 2.18
C ARG A 229 9.50 -1.25 2.78
N PHE A 230 10.02 -0.15 2.26
CA PHE A 230 9.64 1.19 2.72
C PHE A 230 8.15 1.47 2.49
N SER A 231 7.61 1.05 1.35
CA SER A 231 6.18 1.13 1.06
C SER A 231 5.33 0.36 2.07
N PHE A 232 5.71 -0.86 2.45
CA PHE A 232 5.01 -1.66 3.45
C PHE A 232 5.10 -1.08 4.86
N LEU A 233 6.25 -0.54 5.23
CA LEU A 233 6.42 0.16 6.50
C LEU A 233 5.57 1.44 6.57
N LEU A 234 5.50 2.24 5.49
CA LEU A 234 4.63 3.42 5.41
C LEU A 234 3.14 3.06 5.41
N ALA A 235 2.80 1.90 4.83
CA ALA A 235 1.43 1.41 4.79
C ALA A 235 0.82 1.21 6.18
N THR A 236 1.60 0.61 7.08
CA THR A 236 1.12 0.18 8.40
C THR A 236 0.53 1.32 9.22
N PRO A 237 1.24 2.44 9.51
CA PRO A 237 0.69 3.51 10.32
C PRO A 237 -0.49 4.21 9.68
N ILE A 238 -0.49 4.38 8.35
CA ILE A 238 -1.60 5.08 7.69
C ILE A 238 -2.88 4.24 7.65
N ILE A 239 -2.77 2.93 7.42
CA ILE A 239 -3.94 2.04 7.45
C ILE A 239 -4.47 1.90 8.88
N LEU A 240 -3.59 1.78 9.87
CA LEU A 240 -4.00 1.75 11.27
C LEU A 240 -4.70 3.03 11.70
N ALA A 241 -4.15 4.20 11.34
CA ALA A 241 -4.77 5.49 11.65
C ALA A 241 -6.17 5.61 11.01
N ALA A 242 -6.30 5.28 9.72
CA ALA A 242 -7.59 5.26 9.03
C ALA A 242 -8.57 4.26 9.67
N GLY A 243 -8.09 3.06 10.04
CA GLY A 243 -8.87 2.04 10.72
C GLY A 243 -9.36 2.52 12.08
N CYS A 244 -8.48 3.05 12.92
CA CYS A 244 -8.85 3.56 14.24
C CYS A 244 -9.91 4.66 14.18
N LEU A 245 -9.85 5.53 13.18
CA LEU A 245 -10.84 6.60 12.97
C LEU A 245 -12.22 6.05 12.56
N LYS A 246 -12.26 4.92 11.86
CA LYS A 246 -13.47 4.33 11.28
C LYS A 246 -14.01 3.12 12.05
N ILE A 247 -13.23 2.53 12.96
CA ILE A 247 -13.69 1.40 13.81
C ILE A 247 -15.01 1.71 14.55
N PRO A 248 -15.25 2.94 15.08
CA PRO A 248 -16.54 3.24 15.70
C PRO A 248 -17.74 3.02 14.79
N ASP A 249 -17.60 3.19 13.47
CA ASP A 249 -18.67 2.96 12.50
C ASP A 249 -19.11 1.48 12.46
N LEU A 250 -18.19 0.54 12.78
CA LEU A 250 -18.49 -0.91 12.89
C LEU A 250 -19.35 -1.26 14.09
N PHE A 251 -19.28 -0.47 15.18
CA PHE A 251 -20.06 -0.67 16.40
C PHE A 251 -21.33 0.20 16.43
N GLY A 252 -21.56 0.98 15.37
CA GLY A 252 -22.77 1.76 15.14
C GLY A 252 -23.79 1.04 14.26
N PRO A 253 -24.87 1.73 13.87
CA PRO A 253 -25.96 1.15 13.06
C PRO A 253 -25.51 0.55 11.73
N LEU A 254 -24.35 1.01 11.20
CA LEU A 254 -23.78 0.50 9.94
C LEU A 254 -23.17 -0.91 10.07
N GLY A 255 -22.77 -1.30 11.27
CA GLY A 255 -22.21 -2.62 11.57
C GLY A 255 -23.22 -3.65 12.05
N ASP A 256 -24.45 -3.23 12.36
CA ASP A 256 -25.46 -4.10 12.92
C ASP A 256 -25.79 -5.28 11.99
N GLY A 257 -25.70 -6.49 12.54
CA GLY A 257 -26.03 -7.73 11.83
C GLY A 257 -24.94 -8.26 10.89
N ILE A 258 -23.78 -7.58 10.73
CA ILE A 258 -22.71 -8.02 9.84
C ILE A 258 -21.37 -8.33 10.56
N HIS A 259 -21.33 -8.26 11.91
CA HIS A 259 -20.07 -8.44 12.66
C HIS A 259 -19.38 -9.78 12.40
N SER A 260 -20.14 -10.86 12.27
CA SER A 260 -19.59 -12.19 11.99
C SER A 260 -19.00 -12.29 10.57
N GLN A 261 -19.64 -11.66 9.59
CA GLN A 261 -19.13 -11.56 8.21
C GLN A 261 -17.88 -10.68 8.14
N VAL A 262 -17.88 -9.56 8.89
CA VAL A 262 -16.68 -8.70 9.04
C VAL A 262 -15.52 -9.50 9.61
N LEU A 263 -15.75 -10.30 10.66
CA LEU A 263 -14.71 -11.13 11.27
C LEU A 263 -14.20 -12.19 10.29
N ALA A 264 -15.09 -12.88 9.58
CA ALA A 264 -14.72 -13.89 8.59
C ALA A 264 -13.90 -13.29 7.43
N GLY A 265 -14.38 -12.16 6.87
CA GLY A 265 -13.66 -11.43 5.83
C GLY A 265 -12.31 -10.89 6.29
N SER A 266 -12.25 -10.37 7.53
CA SER A 266 -10.99 -9.89 8.14
C SER A 266 -9.99 -11.02 8.32
N ALA A 267 -10.42 -12.21 8.73
CA ALA A 267 -9.54 -13.39 8.82
C ALA A 267 -8.98 -13.78 7.45
N ALA A 268 -9.82 -13.81 6.42
CA ALA A 268 -9.38 -14.06 5.04
C ALA A 268 -8.41 -12.98 4.55
N SER A 269 -8.71 -11.70 4.82
CA SER A 269 -7.85 -10.57 4.46
C SER A 269 -6.49 -10.65 5.15
N PHE A 270 -6.46 -10.96 6.45
CA PHE A 270 -5.22 -11.14 7.21
C PHE A 270 -4.35 -12.24 6.61
N ILE A 271 -4.91 -13.43 6.37
CA ILE A 271 -4.16 -14.57 5.82
C ILE A 271 -3.62 -14.23 4.45
N CYS A 272 -4.45 -13.71 3.56
CA CYS A 272 -4.04 -13.36 2.20
C CYS A 272 -3.01 -12.23 2.19
N ALA A 273 -3.14 -11.22 3.05
CA ALA A 273 -2.17 -10.14 3.19
C ALA A 273 -0.82 -10.64 3.71
N TYR A 274 -0.83 -11.53 4.71
CA TYR A 274 0.40 -12.13 5.23
C TYR A 274 1.13 -12.95 4.16
N LEU A 275 0.41 -13.74 3.38
CA LEU A 275 0.99 -14.49 2.26
C LEU A 275 1.48 -13.55 1.16
N SER A 276 0.73 -12.47 0.88
CA SER A 276 1.09 -11.46 -0.12
C SER A 276 2.38 -10.73 0.24
N VAL A 277 2.53 -10.24 1.48
CA VAL A 277 3.76 -9.56 1.89
C VAL A 277 4.96 -10.51 1.86
N ARG A 278 4.77 -11.75 2.31
CA ARG A 278 5.81 -12.78 2.25
C ARG A 278 6.25 -13.08 0.82
N TYR A 279 5.32 -13.13 -0.11
CA TYR A 279 5.61 -13.32 -1.53
C TYR A 279 6.31 -12.10 -2.12
N LEU A 280 5.75 -10.90 -1.92
CA LEU A 280 6.24 -9.67 -2.54
C LEU A 280 7.62 -9.26 -2.05
N THR A 281 7.96 -9.48 -0.78
CA THR A 281 9.30 -9.21 -0.25
C THR A 281 10.35 -10.03 -1.01
N ARG A 282 10.10 -11.31 -1.25
CA ARG A 282 11.01 -12.16 -2.06
C ARG A 282 10.97 -11.82 -3.54
N TYR A 283 9.78 -11.50 -4.07
CA TYR A 283 9.60 -11.16 -5.47
C TYR A 283 10.45 -9.94 -5.86
N PHE A 284 10.43 -8.89 -5.05
CA PHE A 284 11.14 -7.65 -5.34
C PHE A 284 12.65 -7.68 -5.08
N GLU A 285 13.20 -8.76 -4.53
CA GLU A 285 14.65 -8.96 -4.50
C GLU A 285 15.23 -9.06 -5.92
N THR A 286 14.50 -9.66 -6.87
CA THR A 286 15.01 -9.94 -8.23
C THR A 286 14.10 -9.47 -9.35
N ARG A 287 12.86 -9.11 -9.07
CA ARG A 287 11.83 -8.85 -10.08
C ARG A 287 11.42 -7.37 -10.10
N THR A 288 10.69 -7.01 -11.14
CA THR A 288 10.33 -5.63 -11.50
C THR A 288 8.84 -5.37 -11.35
N LEU A 289 8.42 -4.10 -11.46
CA LEU A 289 7.01 -3.68 -11.45
C LEU A 289 6.28 -3.97 -12.77
N THR A 290 6.98 -4.38 -13.84
CA THR A 290 6.42 -4.53 -15.19
C THR A 290 5.19 -5.44 -15.26
N PRO A 291 5.13 -6.63 -14.62
CA PRO A 291 3.94 -7.49 -14.69
C PRO A 291 2.70 -6.82 -14.11
N PHE A 292 2.87 -6.06 -13.03
CA PHE A 292 1.76 -5.32 -12.39
C PHE A 292 1.30 -4.14 -13.26
N ALA A 293 2.24 -3.48 -13.95
CA ALA A 293 1.93 -2.43 -14.92
C ALA A 293 1.05 -2.97 -16.05
N ILE A 294 1.43 -4.11 -16.63
CA ILE A 294 0.67 -4.78 -17.69
C ILE A 294 -0.72 -5.16 -17.17
N TYR A 295 -0.79 -5.78 -15.99
CA TYR A 295 -2.06 -6.14 -15.37
C TYR A 295 -2.99 -4.92 -15.24
N CYS A 296 -2.50 -3.81 -14.68
CA CYS A 296 -3.31 -2.61 -14.47
C CYS A 296 -3.84 -2.02 -15.79
N VAL A 297 -3.02 -1.99 -16.85
CA VAL A 297 -3.45 -1.49 -18.16
C VAL A 297 -4.50 -2.42 -18.77
N VAL A 298 -4.27 -3.72 -18.73
CA VAL A 298 -5.19 -4.71 -19.32
C VAL A 298 -6.50 -4.77 -18.54
N ALA A 299 -6.44 -4.90 -17.21
CA ALA A 299 -7.63 -4.97 -16.36
C ALA A 299 -8.43 -3.67 -16.40
N GLY A 300 -7.75 -2.51 -16.31
CA GLY A 300 -8.39 -1.19 -16.42
C GLY A 300 -9.00 -0.95 -17.79
N GLY A 301 -8.28 -1.30 -18.87
CA GLY A 301 -8.77 -1.17 -20.25
C GLY A 301 -9.97 -2.07 -20.53
N ALA A 302 -9.92 -3.33 -20.12
CA ALA A 302 -11.04 -4.27 -20.25
C ALA A 302 -12.26 -3.81 -19.45
N SER A 303 -12.07 -3.36 -18.19
CA SER A 303 -13.14 -2.82 -17.35
C SER A 303 -13.78 -1.57 -17.98
N LEU A 304 -12.95 -0.65 -18.48
CA LEU A 304 -13.44 0.58 -19.11
C LEU A 304 -14.23 0.26 -20.39
N ALA A 305 -13.72 -0.63 -21.24
CA ALA A 305 -14.43 -1.05 -22.44
C ALA A 305 -15.77 -1.70 -22.12
N TRP A 306 -15.80 -2.58 -21.14
CA TRP A 306 -17.06 -3.20 -20.67
C TRP A 306 -18.07 -2.16 -20.19
N LEU A 307 -17.65 -1.22 -19.33
CA LEU A 307 -18.53 -0.19 -18.75
C LEU A 307 -19.04 0.84 -19.76
N LEU A 308 -18.36 1.02 -20.90
CA LEU A 308 -18.81 1.92 -21.96
C LEU A 308 -19.73 1.24 -22.98
N LEU A 309 -19.70 -0.10 -23.04
CA LEU A 309 -20.51 -0.88 -23.97
C LEU A 309 -21.84 -1.37 -23.34
N HIS A 310 -21.95 -1.36 -22.03
CA HIS A 310 -23.11 -1.83 -21.25
C HIS A 310 -23.63 -0.78 -20.28
#